data_66025e086d6b6adc9d0c5f6a0ac764f1
#
_entry.id   66025e086d6b6adc9d0c5f6a0ac764f1
#
_cell.length_a   1.000
_cell.length_b   1.000
_cell.length_c   1.000
_cell.angle_alpha   90.00
_cell.angle_beta   90.00
_cell.angle_gamma   90.00
#
_symmetry.space_group_name_H-M   'P 1'
#
loop_
_entity.id
_entity.type
_entity.pdbx_description
1 polymer ?
#
loop_
_entity_poly.entity_id
_entity_poly.type
_entity_poly.pdbx_seq_one_letter_code
_entity_poly.pdbx_strand_id
1 'polypeptide(L)'
;MQSVEVTDLYEAAYLILSGCKVEEVTCIPVSESLSCRMIFSGNSLEKAQDEFYAKKAVVNLHAFRSAYGQVNTYVHQAKKSFDRERRYARKGGEQ
;
A
#
# COMPACT_ATOMS: atom_id res chain seq x y z
N MET A 1 -5.45 6.93 17.69
CA MET A 1 -4.97 5.85 16.79
C MET A 1 -3.88 6.39 15.88
N GLN A 2 -2.78 5.68 15.81
CA GLN A 2 -1.70 6.06 14.91
C GLN A 2 -1.96 5.52 13.51
N SER A 3 -1.59 6.30 12.53
CA SER A 3 -1.60 5.85 11.14
C SER A 3 -0.30 6.28 10.47
N VAL A 4 0.14 5.52 9.49
CA VAL A 4 1.35 5.84 8.73
C VAL A 4 1.10 5.64 7.26
N GLU A 5 1.83 6.40 6.46
CA GLU A 5 1.84 6.29 5.02
C GLU A 5 3.04 5.45 4.60
N VAL A 6 2.81 4.44 3.77
CA VAL A 6 3.83 3.49 3.35
C VAL A 6 3.86 3.43 1.82
N THR A 7 5.06 3.55 1.26
CA THR A 7 5.27 3.43 -0.18
C THR A 7 6.07 2.17 -0.54
N ASP A 8 6.81 1.62 0.43
CA ASP A 8 7.59 0.40 0.24
C ASP A 8 6.66 -0.82 0.30
N LEU A 9 6.61 -1.60 -0.78
CA LEU A 9 5.72 -2.76 -0.86
C LEU A 9 6.11 -3.87 0.10
N TYR A 10 7.39 -4.03 0.41
CA TYR A 10 7.83 -5.04 1.38
C TYR A 10 7.43 -4.63 2.79
N GLU A 11 7.58 -3.37 3.12
CA GLU A 11 7.11 -2.85 4.41
C GLU A 11 5.60 -3.04 4.54
N ALA A 12 4.84 -2.72 3.50
CA ALA A 12 3.40 -2.90 3.48
C ALA A 12 3.02 -4.36 3.76
N ALA A 13 3.70 -5.31 3.10
CA ALA A 13 3.45 -6.74 3.32
C ALA A 13 3.75 -7.14 4.75
N TYR A 14 4.84 -6.64 5.31
CA TYR A 14 5.19 -6.93 6.70
C TYR A 14 4.16 -6.38 7.68
N LEU A 15 3.65 -5.17 7.43
CA LEU A 15 2.62 -4.57 8.27
C LEU A 15 1.33 -5.39 8.23
N ILE A 16 0.95 -5.91 7.06
CA ILE A 16 -0.21 -6.80 6.94
C ILE A 16 -0.02 -8.06 7.79
N LEU A 17 1.16 -8.67 7.71
CA LEU A 17 1.48 -9.87 8.51
C LEU A 17 1.45 -9.58 10.00
N SER A 18 1.79 -8.36 10.39
CA SER A 18 1.80 -7.94 11.79
C SER A 18 0.42 -7.59 12.33
N GLY A 19 -0.61 -7.71 11.50
CA GLY A 19 -1.99 -7.45 11.92
C GLY A 19 -2.43 -6.01 11.77
N CYS A 20 -1.65 -5.18 11.09
CA CYS A 20 -2.03 -3.80 10.83
C CYS A 20 -3.11 -3.74 9.75
N LYS A 21 -3.97 -2.73 9.85
CA LYS A 21 -5.10 -2.58 8.94
C LYS A 21 -4.77 -1.60 7.82
N VAL A 22 -5.14 -1.96 6.59
CA VAL A 22 -5.06 -1.07 5.45
C VAL A 22 -6.27 -0.15 5.46
N GLU A 23 -6.06 1.14 5.67
CA GLU A 23 -7.14 2.13 5.69
C GLU A 23 -7.42 2.71 4.32
N GLU A 24 -6.38 2.95 3.53
CA GLU A 24 -6.53 3.61 2.25
C GLU A 24 -5.37 3.25 1.33
N VAL A 25 -5.65 3.14 0.04
CA VAL A 25 -4.65 2.98 -1.00
C VAL A 25 -4.91 4.02 -2.08
N THR A 26 -3.93 4.88 -2.34
CA THR A 26 -4.05 5.93 -3.35
C THR A 26 -2.88 5.89 -4.31
N CYS A 27 -3.13 6.25 -5.56
CA CYS A 27 -2.09 6.39 -6.56
C CYS A 27 -1.96 7.86 -6.95
N ILE A 28 -0.72 8.31 -7.06
CA ILE A 28 -0.39 9.69 -7.41
C ILE A 28 0.51 9.65 -8.64
N PRO A 29 0.26 10.48 -9.66
CA PRO A 29 1.16 10.54 -10.81
C PRO A 29 2.48 11.20 -10.40
N VAL A 30 3.59 10.53 -10.74
CA VAL A 30 4.95 11.04 -10.51
C VAL A 30 5.68 10.87 -11.84
N SER A 31 5.95 11.96 -12.51
CA SER A 31 6.51 11.95 -13.86
C SER A 31 5.62 11.12 -14.79
N GLU A 32 6.17 10.09 -15.43
CA GLU A 32 5.44 9.23 -16.36
C GLU A 32 4.86 7.98 -15.72
N SER A 33 5.02 7.82 -14.39
CA SER A 33 4.56 6.63 -13.69
C SER A 33 3.60 6.98 -12.56
N LEU A 34 2.98 5.96 -11.98
CA LEU A 34 2.13 6.11 -10.81
C LEU A 34 2.87 5.61 -9.59
N SER A 35 2.85 6.41 -8.53
CA SER A 35 3.33 6.00 -7.22
C SER A 35 2.12 5.71 -6.34
N CYS A 36 2.10 4.55 -5.70
CA CYS A 36 1.01 4.18 -4.82
C CYS A 36 1.43 4.32 -3.37
N ARG A 37 0.50 4.82 -2.56
CA ARG A 37 0.68 4.99 -1.12
C ARG A 37 -0.38 4.20 -0.41
N MET A 38 0.00 3.56 0.69
CA MET A 38 -0.92 2.82 1.54
C MET A 38 -0.90 3.42 2.93
N ILE A 39 -2.09 3.66 3.47
CA ILE A 39 -2.23 4.16 4.83
C ILE A 39 -2.59 2.97 5.72
N PHE A 40 -1.78 2.76 6.75
CA PHE A 40 -1.99 1.68 7.72
C PHE A 40 -2.31 2.23 9.10
N SER A 41 -3.10 1.49 9.84
CA SER A 41 -3.40 1.78 11.23
C SER A 41 -3.33 0.50 12.07
N GLY A 42 -3.27 0.65 13.38
CA GLY A 42 -3.30 -0.48 14.31
C GLY A 42 -2.39 -0.27 15.50
N ASN A 43 -2.65 -1.07 16.55
CA ASN A 43 -1.90 -0.97 17.80
C ASN A 43 -0.46 -1.47 17.70
N SER A 44 -0.19 -2.36 16.74
CA SER A 44 1.15 -2.94 16.53
C SER A 44 1.99 -2.17 15.52
N LEU A 45 1.48 -1.07 15.01
CA LEU A 45 2.08 -0.36 13.88
C LEU A 45 3.52 0.09 14.16
N GLU A 46 3.72 0.79 15.26
CA GLU A 46 5.03 1.31 15.65
C GLU A 46 6.04 0.18 15.84
N LYS A 47 5.64 -0.85 16.57
CA LYS A 47 6.51 -1.99 16.82
C LYS A 47 6.90 -2.70 15.53
N ALA A 48 5.93 -2.91 14.64
CA ALA A 48 6.18 -3.58 13.37
C ALA A 48 7.12 -2.76 12.49
N GLN A 49 6.95 -1.44 12.43
CA GLN A 49 7.84 -0.59 11.68
C GLN A 49 9.26 -0.59 12.24
N ASP A 50 9.39 -0.53 13.57
CA ASP A 50 10.69 -0.58 14.23
C ASP A 50 11.42 -1.87 13.90
N GLU A 51 10.73 -3.00 13.94
CA GLU A 51 11.31 -4.30 13.60
C GLU A 51 11.75 -4.35 12.14
N PHE A 52 10.95 -3.81 11.24
CA PHE A 52 11.25 -3.79 9.82
C PHE A 52 12.51 -2.96 9.54
N TYR A 53 12.55 -1.74 10.05
CA TYR A 53 13.68 -0.83 9.80
C TYR A 53 14.95 -1.25 10.53
N ALA A 54 14.83 -1.94 11.67
CA ALA A 54 15.98 -2.46 12.39
C ALA A 54 16.53 -3.74 11.74
N LYS A 55 15.91 -4.24 10.68
CA LYS A 55 16.27 -5.47 9.98
C LYS A 55 16.17 -6.69 10.90
N LYS A 56 15.27 -6.63 11.87
CA LYS A 56 14.99 -7.73 12.81
C LYS A 56 13.73 -8.49 12.48
N ALA A 57 13.04 -8.09 11.42
CA ALA A 57 11.81 -8.76 11.00
C ALA A 57 12.12 -10.16 10.50
N VAL A 58 11.46 -11.15 11.12
CA VAL A 58 11.55 -12.55 10.71
C VAL A 58 10.15 -13.00 10.34
N VAL A 59 10.00 -13.54 9.14
CA VAL A 59 8.69 -13.94 8.64
C VAL A 59 8.74 -15.34 8.05
N ASN A 60 7.60 -16.01 8.09
CA ASN A 60 7.40 -17.22 7.31
C ASN A 60 7.32 -16.81 5.84
N LEU A 61 8.15 -17.42 5.01
CA LEU A 61 8.23 -17.05 3.59
C LEU A 61 6.89 -17.21 2.88
N HIS A 62 6.17 -18.28 3.16
CA HIS A 62 4.87 -18.55 2.56
C HIS A 62 3.85 -17.48 2.93
N ALA A 63 3.80 -17.13 4.21
CA ALA A 63 2.89 -16.09 4.71
C ALA A 63 3.25 -14.72 4.13
N PHE A 64 4.54 -14.41 4.05
CA PHE A 64 5.00 -13.15 3.48
C PHE A 64 4.63 -13.03 2.00
N ARG A 65 4.83 -14.11 1.26
CA ARG A 65 4.49 -14.15 -0.15
C ARG A 65 2.99 -13.90 -0.37
N SER A 66 2.16 -14.48 0.48
CA SER A 66 0.72 -14.26 0.44
C SER A 66 0.36 -12.81 0.72
N ALA A 67 0.96 -12.22 1.76
CA ALA A 67 0.74 -10.81 2.11
C ALA A 67 1.22 -9.87 0.99
N TYR A 68 2.35 -10.17 0.39
CA TYR A 68 2.86 -9.41 -0.73
C TYR A 68 1.92 -9.47 -1.93
N GLY A 69 1.30 -10.62 -2.17
CA GLY A 69 0.27 -10.77 -3.19
C GLY A 69 -0.94 -9.88 -2.91
N GLN A 70 -1.34 -9.76 -1.65
CA GLN A 70 -2.42 -8.85 -1.27
C GLN A 70 -2.05 -7.40 -1.54
N VAL A 71 -0.83 -7.00 -1.21
CA VAL A 71 -0.33 -5.65 -1.49
C VAL A 71 -0.42 -5.35 -2.99
N ASN A 72 0.05 -6.29 -3.82
CA ASN A 72 -0.01 -6.13 -5.27
C ASN A 72 -1.44 -6.00 -5.77
N THR A 73 -2.38 -6.71 -5.18
CA THR A 73 -3.80 -6.61 -5.52
C THR A 73 -4.34 -5.21 -5.20
N TYR A 74 -4.04 -4.69 -4.00
CA TYR A 74 -4.44 -3.34 -3.61
C TYR A 74 -3.89 -2.30 -4.56
N VAL A 75 -2.60 -2.39 -4.88
CA VAL A 75 -1.94 -1.46 -5.79
C VAL A 75 -2.57 -1.52 -7.18
N HIS A 76 -2.81 -2.72 -7.68
CA HIS A 76 -3.42 -2.92 -9.00
C HIS A 76 -4.82 -2.31 -9.06
N GLN A 77 -5.64 -2.53 -8.04
CA GLN A 77 -6.99 -1.97 -7.97
C GLN A 77 -6.95 -0.45 -7.88
N ALA A 78 -6.04 0.11 -7.10
CA ALA A 78 -5.89 1.55 -6.99
C ALA A 78 -5.49 2.19 -8.32
N LYS A 79 -4.61 1.54 -9.06
CA LYS A 79 -4.20 2.01 -10.39
C LYS A 79 -5.37 1.96 -11.37
N LYS A 80 -6.18 0.92 -11.33
CA LYS A 80 -7.36 0.82 -12.18
C LYS A 80 -8.37 1.93 -11.87
N SER A 81 -8.59 2.19 -10.59
CA SER A 81 -9.50 3.27 -10.18
C SER A 81 -9.00 4.63 -10.64
N PHE A 82 -7.70 4.88 -10.51
CA PHE A 82 -7.08 6.11 -10.98
C PHE A 82 -7.27 6.28 -12.49
N ASP A 83 -7.02 5.24 -13.27
CA ASP A 83 -7.18 5.30 -14.72
C ASP A 83 -8.62 5.55 -15.12
N ARG A 84 -9.57 4.95 -14.42
CA ARG A 84 -10.99 5.14 -14.66
C ARG A 84 -11.41 6.59 -14.42
N GLU A 85 -11.02 7.15 -13.31
CA GLU A 85 -11.31 8.55 -12.97
C GLU A 85 -10.69 9.50 -13.98
N ARG A 86 -9.49 9.21 -14.41
CA ARG A 86 -8.79 9.99 -15.41
C ARG A 86 -9.51 9.97 -16.76
N ARG A 87 -10.06 8.82 -17.15
CA ARG A 87 -10.87 8.70 -18.37
C ARG A 87 -12.15 9.51 -18.29
N TYR A 88 -12.83 9.46 -17.15
CA TYR A 88 -14.05 10.24 -16.95
C TYR A 88 -13.77 11.74 -17.00
N ALA A 89 -12.70 12.18 -16.34
CA ALA A 89 -12.32 13.59 -16.37
C ALA A 89 -11.99 14.06 -17.79
N ARG A 90 -11.32 13.20 -18.57
CA ARG A 90 -10.97 13.51 -19.95
C ARG A 90 -12.20 13.64 -20.83
N LYS A 91 -13.17 12.72 -20.68
CA LYS A 91 -14.42 12.78 -21.44
C LYS A 91 -15.24 14.02 -21.09
N GLY A 92 -15.29 14.37 -19.81
CA GLY A 92 -15.96 15.58 -19.36
C GLY A 92 -15.35 16.84 -19.95
N GLY A 93 -14.03 16.85 -20.14
CA GLY A 93 -13.32 17.99 -20.72
C GLY A 93 -13.52 18.16 -22.21
N GLU A 94 -13.93 17.13 -22.91
CA GLU A 94 -14.15 17.18 -24.35
C GLU A 94 -15.53 17.67 -24.76
N GLN A 95 -16.40 17.82 -23.81
CA GLN A 95 -17.75 18.37 -24.06
C GLN A 95 -17.74 19.87 -23.88
#